data_69a625b0ffe14c9daa34c5ed16f1d79a
#
_entry.id   69a625b0ffe14c9daa34c5ed16f1d79a
#
_cell.length_a   1.000
_cell.length_b   1.000
_cell.length_c   1.000
_cell.angle_alpha   90.00
_cell.angle_beta   90.00
_cell.angle_gamma   90.00
#
_symmetry.space_group_name_H-M   'P 1'
#
loop_
_entity.id
_entity.type
_entity.pdbx_description
1 polymer ?
#
loop_
_entity_poly.entity_id
_entity_poly.type
_entity_poly.pdbx_seq_one_letter_code
_entity_poly.pdbx_strand_id
1 'polypeptide(L)'
;MMHRRAAHRLHGALSAALCGPVFKPQADLGLDIFTLRIAASRLRLLALPCGRRQHGALTAPHSPLGAHARLIPLDTAPRLPLSLGIMCRADRLDACVDRARRHLEWASEAIILCDGAERGETEDGRLRIAFRPMNGDFAGQRNALQDLSKSAWMLQLDDDESLSRETASALPALAHAAEAAGAVSIGLARRNLVDGVLSDLFPDTQYRLNRREVRYRGTVHERPDRPWQRSTIALHGAIEHILDGERVARRSLHYERLSPGMGRLAEATELLTPYRP
;
A
#
# COMPACT_ATOMS: atom_id res chain seq x y z
N MET A 1 -7.01 -3.69 18.24
CA MET A 1 -6.32 -4.94 18.57
C MET A 1 -5.41 -5.42 17.42
N MET A 2 -5.84 -5.39 16.17
CA MET A 2 -5.13 -5.89 14.98
C MET A 2 -3.79 -5.18 14.69
N HIS A 3 -3.72 -3.84 14.78
CA HIS A 3 -2.46 -3.08 14.56
C HIS A 3 -1.37 -3.40 15.58
N ARG A 4 -1.75 -3.72 16.81
CA ARG A 4 -0.79 -4.11 17.86
C ARG A 4 -0.07 -5.42 17.51
N ARG A 5 -0.80 -6.39 16.96
CA ARG A 5 -0.24 -7.70 16.58
C ARG A 5 0.65 -7.60 15.35
N ALA A 6 0.24 -6.81 14.33
CA ALA A 6 1.09 -6.54 13.18
C ALA A 6 2.41 -5.85 13.59
N ALA A 7 2.35 -4.87 14.49
CA ALA A 7 3.55 -4.22 15.04
C ALA A 7 4.43 -5.21 15.81
N HIS A 8 3.86 -6.10 16.62
CA HIS A 8 4.63 -7.13 17.34
C HIS A 8 5.29 -8.13 16.40
N ARG A 9 4.57 -8.63 15.39
CA ARG A 9 5.13 -9.54 14.38
C ARG A 9 6.27 -8.87 13.62
N LEU A 10 6.06 -7.62 13.18
CA LEU A 10 7.08 -6.85 12.49
C LEU A 10 8.31 -6.64 13.37
N HIS A 11 8.16 -6.25 14.63
CA HIS A 11 9.27 -6.12 15.57
C HIS A 11 10.01 -7.45 15.79
N GLY A 12 9.31 -8.56 15.92
CA GLY A 12 9.90 -9.88 16.03
C GLY A 12 10.75 -10.26 14.82
N ALA A 13 10.20 -10.04 13.62
CA ALA A 13 10.90 -10.29 12.36
C ALA A 13 12.14 -9.42 12.19
N LEU A 14 12.03 -8.14 12.52
CA LEU A 14 13.13 -7.20 12.45
C LEU A 14 14.25 -7.56 13.42
N SER A 15 13.91 -7.97 14.64
CA SER A 15 14.89 -8.43 15.63
C SER A 15 15.62 -9.69 15.16
N ALA A 16 14.90 -10.66 14.62
CA ALA A 16 15.48 -11.87 14.06
C ALA A 16 16.40 -11.57 12.85
N ALA A 17 15.96 -10.67 11.97
CA ALA A 17 16.74 -10.27 10.80
C ALA A 17 18.04 -9.53 11.15
N LEU A 18 18.07 -8.78 12.25
CA LEU A 18 19.24 -8.04 12.71
C LEU A 18 20.26 -8.91 13.44
N CYS A 19 19.83 -10.03 13.99
CA CYS A 19 20.71 -10.95 14.72
C CYS A 19 21.40 -12.00 13.84
N GLY A 20 21.01 -12.11 12.56
CA GLY A 20 21.53 -13.11 11.63
C GLY A 20 22.39 -12.53 10.51
N PRO A 21 23.43 -13.26 10.08
CA PRO A 21 24.28 -12.86 8.95
C PRO A 21 23.54 -12.96 7.61
N VAL A 22 22.43 -13.69 7.57
CA VAL A 22 21.60 -13.90 6.36
C VAL A 22 20.17 -13.51 6.67
N PHE A 23 19.67 -12.58 5.88
CA PHE A 23 18.30 -12.14 5.96
C PHE A 23 17.36 -13.21 5.34
N LYS A 24 16.61 -13.92 6.17
CA LYS A 24 15.59 -14.87 5.72
C LYS A 24 14.21 -14.31 5.99
N PRO A 25 13.35 -14.11 4.96
CA PRO A 25 11.99 -13.73 5.19
C PRO A 25 11.27 -14.84 5.96
N GLN A 26 10.45 -14.45 6.93
CA GLN A 26 9.54 -15.38 7.61
C GLN A 26 8.21 -15.33 6.84
N ALA A 27 7.78 -16.47 6.32
CA ALA A 27 6.57 -16.59 5.51
C ALA A 27 5.29 -16.22 6.29
N ASP A 28 5.28 -16.46 7.59
CA ASP A 28 4.16 -16.18 8.50
C ASP A 28 3.87 -14.68 8.72
N LEU A 29 4.71 -13.79 8.20
CA LEU A 29 4.55 -12.35 8.36
C LEU A 29 3.89 -11.67 7.18
N GLY A 30 3.64 -12.36 6.06
CA GLY A 30 3.17 -11.75 4.83
C GLY A 30 4.09 -10.66 4.28
N LEU A 31 5.37 -10.65 4.69
CA LEU A 31 6.35 -9.66 4.29
C LEU A 31 7.31 -10.27 3.27
N ASP A 32 7.36 -9.69 2.10
CA ASP A 32 8.36 -10.08 1.11
C ASP A 32 9.78 -9.60 1.49
N ILE A 33 10.79 -10.13 0.80
CA ILE A 33 12.20 -9.82 1.08
C ILE A 33 12.54 -8.34 0.93
N PHE A 34 11.85 -7.63 0.02
CA PHE A 34 12.03 -6.19 -0.18
C PHE A 34 11.53 -5.41 1.05
N THR A 35 10.32 -5.71 1.50
CA THR A 35 9.72 -5.09 2.68
C THR A 35 10.52 -5.37 3.94
N LEU A 36 11.01 -6.59 4.13
CA LEU A 36 11.85 -6.93 5.27
C LEU A 36 13.19 -6.18 5.25
N ARG A 37 13.83 -6.00 4.09
CA ARG A 37 15.03 -5.17 3.97
C ARG A 37 14.78 -3.71 4.34
N ILE A 38 13.65 -3.16 3.91
CA ILE A 38 13.23 -1.81 4.28
C ILE A 38 13.03 -1.73 5.80
N ALA A 39 12.28 -2.69 6.35
CA ALA A 39 12.01 -2.75 7.78
C ALA A 39 13.28 -2.93 8.61
N ALA A 40 14.23 -3.74 8.16
CA ALA A 40 15.54 -3.91 8.80
C ALA A 40 16.40 -2.64 8.73
N SER A 41 16.14 -1.73 7.80
CA SER A 41 16.81 -0.44 7.75
C SER A 41 16.27 0.49 8.84
N ARG A 42 16.98 0.63 9.94
CA ARG A 42 16.62 1.44 11.12
C ARG A 42 16.14 2.86 10.78
N LEU A 43 16.66 3.44 9.70
CA LEU A 43 16.38 4.82 9.28
C LEU A 43 15.06 4.93 8.50
N ARG A 44 14.40 3.81 8.16
CA ARG A 44 13.26 3.77 7.22
C ARG A 44 11.96 3.28 7.85
N LEU A 45 11.98 2.95 9.13
CA LEU A 45 10.76 2.59 9.85
C LEU A 45 10.11 3.86 10.40
N LEU A 46 8.90 4.14 9.93
CA LEU A 46 8.04 5.20 10.43
C LEU A 46 6.82 4.57 11.10
N ALA A 47 6.52 5.03 12.30
CA ALA A 47 5.35 4.59 13.04
C ALA A 47 4.50 5.81 13.42
N LEU A 48 3.23 5.78 13.04
CA LEU A 48 2.24 6.81 13.36
C LEU A 48 1.18 6.21 14.27
N PRO A 49 1.29 6.37 15.60
CA PRO A 49 0.27 5.86 16.51
C PRO A 49 -1.00 6.69 16.42
N CYS A 50 -2.14 6.04 16.31
CA CYS A 50 -3.47 6.67 16.33
C CYS A 50 -4.15 6.59 17.70
N GLY A 51 -3.42 6.21 18.74
CA GLY A 51 -3.97 6.16 20.10
C GLY A 51 -3.00 5.59 21.13
N ARG A 52 -3.36 5.72 22.40
CA ARG A 52 -2.51 5.30 23.53
C ARG A 52 -2.04 3.84 23.46
N ARG A 53 -2.88 2.94 22.95
CA ARG A 53 -2.54 1.51 22.84
C ARG A 53 -1.47 1.25 21.80
N GLN A 54 -1.55 1.90 20.63
CA GLN A 54 -0.55 1.79 19.60
C GLN A 54 0.76 2.46 20.03
N HIS A 55 0.66 3.64 20.62
CA HIS A 55 1.82 4.33 21.21
C HIS A 55 2.53 3.43 22.23
N GLY A 56 1.80 2.86 23.17
CA GLY A 56 2.35 1.92 24.16
C GLY A 56 2.97 0.67 23.53
N ALA A 57 2.38 0.13 22.44
CA ALA A 57 2.95 -1.02 21.75
C ALA A 57 4.25 -0.70 21.01
N LEU A 58 4.38 0.51 20.45
CA LEU A 58 5.56 0.94 19.70
C LEU A 58 6.70 1.40 20.61
N THR A 59 6.38 1.90 21.79
CA THR A 59 7.38 2.37 22.77
C THR A 59 7.78 1.30 23.79
N ALA A 60 7.04 0.18 23.88
CA ALA A 60 7.40 -0.88 24.80
C ALA A 60 8.74 -1.52 24.40
N PRO A 61 9.62 -1.84 25.38
CA PRO A 61 10.99 -2.31 25.11
C PRO A 61 11.03 -3.80 24.79
N HIS A 62 10.26 -4.26 23.78
CA HIS A 62 10.28 -5.67 23.36
C HIS A 62 11.22 -5.95 22.22
N SER A 63 11.85 -4.92 21.66
CA SER A 63 12.81 -5.07 20.57
C SER A 63 13.77 -3.89 20.55
N PRO A 64 15.07 -4.10 20.28
CA PRO A 64 16.04 -3.04 20.04
C PRO A 64 15.62 -2.07 18.91
N LEU A 65 14.75 -2.52 18.03
CA LEU A 65 14.21 -1.70 16.93
C LEU A 65 13.23 -0.64 17.38
N GLY A 66 12.51 -0.87 18.47
CA GLY A 66 11.61 0.15 19.05
C GLY A 66 12.35 1.44 19.42
N ALA A 67 13.62 1.31 19.83
CA ALA A 67 14.47 2.46 20.14
C ALA A 67 14.86 3.31 18.90
N HIS A 68 14.72 2.78 17.70
CA HIS A 68 15.07 3.43 16.45
C HIS A 68 13.85 3.81 15.60
N ALA A 69 12.65 3.42 16.01
CA ALA A 69 11.41 3.81 15.35
C ALA A 69 11.11 5.30 15.61
N ARG A 70 10.77 6.02 14.56
CA ARG A 70 10.30 7.39 14.68
C ARG A 70 8.80 7.40 14.95
N LEU A 71 8.39 7.91 16.09
CA LEU A 71 6.99 8.12 16.46
C LEU A 71 6.56 9.54 16.11
N ILE A 72 5.47 9.68 15.37
CA ILE A 72 4.92 10.96 14.95
C ILE A 72 3.46 11.03 15.39
N PRO A 73 3.07 11.99 16.23
CA PRO A 73 1.67 12.24 16.57
C PRO A 73 0.90 12.68 15.31
N LEU A 74 -0.25 12.07 15.04
CA LEU A 74 -1.03 12.34 13.83
C LEU A 74 -1.69 13.71 13.82
N ASP A 75 -2.13 14.17 14.97
CA ASP A 75 -2.88 15.42 15.18
C ASP A 75 -2.02 16.68 14.97
N THR A 76 -0.73 16.59 15.27
CA THR A 76 0.23 17.72 15.19
C THR A 76 1.22 17.61 14.05
N ALA A 77 1.23 16.50 13.32
CA ALA A 77 2.19 16.28 12.22
C ALA A 77 1.90 17.23 11.04
N PRO A 78 2.93 17.83 10.45
CA PRO A 78 2.79 18.58 9.21
C PRO A 78 2.24 17.70 8.09
N ARG A 79 1.53 18.32 7.14
CA ARG A 79 0.85 17.63 6.05
C ARG A 79 1.33 18.09 4.69
N LEU A 80 1.48 17.17 3.74
CA LEU A 80 1.74 17.48 2.34
C LEU A 80 0.47 17.30 1.51
N PRO A 81 0.25 18.11 0.46
CA PRO A 81 -0.78 17.85 -0.53
C PRO A 81 -0.51 16.52 -1.23
N LEU A 82 -1.54 15.70 -1.37
CA LEU A 82 -1.49 14.40 -2.02
C LEU A 82 -2.50 14.33 -3.16
N SER A 83 -2.13 13.65 -4.25
CA SER A 83 -3.07 13.16 -5.24
C SER A 83 -3.55 11.76 -4.86
N LEU A 84 -4.83 11.49 -5.07
CA LEU A 84 -5.37 10.13 -5.09
C LEU A 84 -5.49 9.68 -6.54
N GLY A 85 -4.88 8.53 -6.88
CA GLY A 85 -5.05 7.87 -8.16
C GLY A 85 -5.85 6.58 -7.99
N ILE A 86 -6.82 6.31 -8.85
CA ILE A 86 -7.59 5.07 -8.87
C ILE A 86 -7.46 4.44 -10.26
N MET A 87 -6.93 3.21 -10.32
CA MET A 87 -7.02 2.38 -11.52
C MET A 87 -8.36 1.66 -11.52
N CYS A 88 -9.09 1.74 -12.62
CA CYS A 88 -10.46 1.31 -12.65
C CYS A 88 -10.79 0.61 -13.97
N ARG A 89 -11.61 -0.43 -13.89
CA ARG A 89 -12.25 -1.04 -15.05
C ARG A 89 -13.48 -0.23 -15.44
N ALA A 90 -13.87 -0.28 -16.72
CA ALA A 90 -14.99 0.50 -17.24
C ALA A 90 -16.32 0.23 -16.53
N ASP A 91 -16.56 -1.03 -16.12
CA ASP A 91 -17.77 -1.47 -15.40
C ASP A 91 -17.82 -0.99 -13.92
N ARG A 92 -16.72 -0.41 -13.42
CA ARG A 92 -16.59 0.06 -12.03
C ARG A 92 -16.45 1.60 -11.95
N LEU A 93 -16.53 2.30 -13.07
CA LEU A 93 -16.25 3.74 -13.14
C LEU A 93 -17.10 4.55 -12.16
N ASP A 94 -18.42 4.37 -12.16
CA ASP A 94 -19.34 5.15 -11.31
C ASP A 94 -19.00 4.95 -9.81
N ALA A 95 -18.77 3.71 -9.39
CA ALA A 95 -18.38 3.41 -8.01
C ALA A 95 -17.03 4.04 -7.64
N CYS A 96 -16.09 4.11 -8.58
CA CYS A 96 -14.80 4.78 -8.39
C CYS A 96 -14.94 6.30 -8.30
N VAL A 97 -15.83 6.91 -9.08
CA VAL A 97 -16.16 8.34 -9.02
C VAL A 97 -16.72 8.71 -7.64
N ASP A 98 -17.69 7.95 -7.14
CA ASP A 98 -18.28 8.19 -5.82
C ASP A 98 -17.23 8.03 -4.70
N ARG A 99 -16.34 7.05 -4.83
CA ARG A 99 -15.23 6.85 -3.90
C ARG A 99 -14.24 8.01 -3.95
N ALA A 100 -13.82 8.42 -5.15
CA ALA A 100 -12.91 9.52 -5.36
C ALA A 100 -13.42 10.83 -4.74
N ARG A 101 -14.70 11.14 -4.93
CA ARG A 101 -15.34 12.33 -4.34
C ARG A 101 -15.27 12.35 -2.82
N ARG A 102 -15.49 11.22 -2.14
CA ARG A 102 -15.35 11.10 -0.67
C ARG A 102 -13.93 11.36 -0.20
N HIS A 103 -12.93 10.98 -0.99
CA HIS A 103 -11.52 11.18 -0.64
C HIS A 103 -11.00 12.59 -0.87
N LEU A 104 -11.76 13.46 -1.56
CA LEU A 104 -11.41 14.89 -1.70
C LEU A 104 -11.44 15.66 -0.36
N GLU A 105 -11.89 15.05 0.74
CA GLU A 105 -11.76 15.62 2.09
C GLU A 105 -10.27 15.75 2.50
N TRP A 106 -9.41 14.83 2.06
CA TRP A 106 -7.98 14.80 2.43
C TRP A 106 -7.03 14.92 1.22
N ALA A 107 -7.45 14.49 0.04
CA ALA A 107 -6.67 14.58 -1.18
C ALA A 107 -6.84 15.97 -1.82
N SER A 108 -5.74 16.51 -2.35
CA SER A 108 -5.77 17.77 -3.09
C SER A 108 -6.45 17.63 -4.45
N GLU A 109 -6.38 16.43 -5.04
CA GLU A 109 -7.05 16.04 -6.26
C GLU A 109 -7.28 14.53 -6.26
N ALA A 110 -8.23 14.07 -7.07
CA ALA A 110 -8.47 12.67 -7.34
C ALA A 110 -8.45 12.42 -8.86
N ILE A 111 -7.77 11.36 -9.28
CA ILE A 111 -7.60 11.00 -10.69
C ILE A 111 -8.03 9.55 -10.86
N ILE A 112 -8.95 9.31 -11.77
CA ILE A 112 -9.38 7.98 -12.15
C ILE A 112 -8.81 7.69 -13.55
N LEU A 113 -8.01 6.61 -13.65
CA LEU A 113 -7.54 6.12 -14.93
C LEU A 113 -8.31 4.84 -15.27
N CYS A 114 -9.26 4.98 -16.19
CA CYS A 114 -10.14 3.89 -16.59
C CYS A 114 -9.52 3.06 -17.70
N ASP A 115 -9.55 1.72 -17.52
CA ASP A 115 -9.16 0.78 -18.56
C ASP A 115 -10.26 0.75 -19.66
N GLY A 116 -9.92 1.25 -20.83
CA GLY A 116 -10.85 1.33 -21.95
C GLY A 116 -10.30 2.16 -23.09
N ALA A 117 -11.05 2.20 -24.18
CA ALA A 117 -10.73 3.04 -25.33
C ALA A 117 -10.71 4.52 -24.90
N GLU A 118 -9.78 5.28 -25.46
CA GLU A 118 -9.69 6.72 -25.23
C GLU A 118 -11.01 7.42 -25.54
N ARG A 119 -11.59 8.04 -24.51
CA ARG A 119 -12.82 8.85 -24.62
C ARG A 119 -12.57 10.32 -24.29
N GLY A 120 -11.30 10.73 -24.28
CA GLY A 120 -10.88 12.04 -23.81
C GLY A 120 -10.82 12.10 -22.27
N GLU A 121 -10.34 13.23 -21.78
CA GLU A 121 -10.28 13.52 -20.33
C GLU A 121 -11.48 14.38 -19.93
N THR A 122 -12.02 14.11 -18.75
CA THR A 122 -13.05 14.94 -18.12
C THR A 122 -12.52 15.45 -16.80
N GLU A 123 -12.60 16.77 -16.57
CA GLU A 123 -12.19 17.39 -15.31
C GLU A 123 -13.42 18.10 -14.71
N ASP A 124 -13.69 17.81 -13.44
CA ASP A 124 -14.74 18.43 -12.63
C ASP A 124 -14.12 18.87 -11.31
N GLY A 125 -13.72 20.14 -11.24
CA GLY A 125 -13.02 20.70 -10.08
C GLY A 125 -11.70 20.00 -9.77
N ARG A 126 -11.71 19.19 -8.69
CA ARG A 126 -10.51 18.41 -8.26
C ARG A 126 -10.59 16.93 -8.67
N LEU A 127 -11.62 16.52 -9.40
CA LEU A 127 -11.75 15.16 -9.93
C LEU A 127 -11.47 15.16 -11.42
N ARG A 128 -10.55 14.28 -11.83
CA ARG A 128 -10.20 14.06 -13.24
C ARG A 128 -10.43 12.61 -13.61
N ILE A 129 -11.03 12.36 -14.76
CA ILE A 129 -11.24 11.03 -15.33
C ILE A 129 -10.48 10.96 -16.66
N ALA A 130 -9.59 9.99 -16.79
CA ALA A 130 -8.86 9.73 -18.01
C ALA A 130 -9.04 8.26 -18.42
N PHE A 131 -8.83 7.97 -19.70
CA PHE A 131 -8.97 6.64 -20.27
C PHE A 131 -7.69 6.22 -20.97
N ARG A 132 -7.26 4.98 -20.71
CA ARG A 132 -6.12 4.35 -21.35
C ARG A 132 -6.31 2.84 -21.37
N PRO A 133 -6.21 2.18 -22.53
CA PRO A 133 -6.21 0.72 -22.59
C PRO A 133 -5.01 0.16 -21.80
N MET A 134 -5.29 -0.73 -20.84
CA MET A 134 -4.25 -1.33 -20.01
C MET A 134 -3.45 -2.40 -20.75
N ASN A 135 -4.12 -3.20 -21.58
CA ASN A 135 -3.51 -4.28 -22.39
C ASN A 135 -2.63 -5.26 -21.56
N GLY A 136 -2.99 -5.49 -20.29
CA GLY A 136 -2.24 -6.35 -19.40
C GLY A 136 -0.96 -5.71 -18.80
N ASP A 137 -0.65 -4.45 -19.13
CA ASP A 137 0.50 -3.70 -18.60
C ASP A 137 0.10 -2.88 -17.36
N PHE A 138 0.07 -3.53 -16.22
CA PHE A 138 -0.26 -2.88 -14.93
C PHE A 138 0.75 -1.79 -14.55
N ALA A 139 2.04 -2.03 -14.77
CA ALA A 139 3.07 -1.04 -14.46
C ALA A 139 2.92 0.20 -15.35
N GLY A 140 2.67 0.02 -16.62
CA GLY A 140 2.39 1.13 -17.55
C GLY A 140 1.15 1.93 -17.17
N GLN A 141 0.10 1.25 -16.69
CA GLN A 141 -1.11 1.92 -16.20
C GLN A 141 -0.81 2.77 -14.94
N ARG A 142 -0.06 2.23 -13.98
CA ARG A 142 0.36 2.99 -12.79
C ARG A 142 1.26 4.18 -13.15
N ASN A 143 2.16 4.01 -14.10
CA ASN A 143 3.05 5.07 -14.57
C ASN A 143 2.26 6.19 -15.26
N ALA A 144 1.29 5.85 -16.10
CA ALA A 144 0.40 6.84 -16.72
C ALA A 144 -0.39 7.62 -15.65
N LEU A 145 -0.89 6.93 -14.60
CA LEU A 145 -1.57 7.57 -13.49
C LEU A 145 -0.66 8.53 -12.72
N GLN A 146 0.62 8.16 -12.50
CA GLN A 146 1.63 9.05 -11.89
C GLN A 146 1.84 10.33 -12.71
N ASP A 147 1.87 10.20 -14.04
CA ASP A 147 2.10 11.34 -14.95
C ASP A 147 0.96 12.36 -14.90
N LEU A 148 -0.25 11.94 -14.61
CA LEU A 148 -1.42 12.80 -14.49
C LEU A 148 -1.44 13.63 -13.18
N SER A 149 -0.67 13.24 -12.16
CA SER A 149 -0.64 13.89 -10.85
C SER A 149 -0.09 15.31 -10.90
N LYS A 150 -0.75 16.25 -10.23
CA LYS A 150 -0.28 17.61 -9.99
C LYS A 150 0.51 17.71 -8.67
N SER A 151 0.29 16.80 -7.73
CA SER A 151 0.99 16.77 -6.44
C SER A 151 2.33 16.05 -6.52
N ALA A 152 3.24 16.35 -5.60
CA ALA A 152 4.54 15.68 -5.50
C ALA A 152 4.42 14.21 -5.02
N TRP A 153 3.34 13.88 -4.31
CA TRP A 153 3.05 12.55 -3.82
C TRP A 153 1.69 12.08 -4.28
N MET A 154 1.58 10.80 -4.60
CA MET A 154 0.34 10.15 -5.00
C MET A 154 0.15 8.83 -4.26
N LEU A 155 -1.05 8.62 -3.72
CA LEU A 155 -1.54 7.30 -3.37
C LEU A 155 -2.26 6.69 -4.57
N GLN A 156 -1.95 5.44 -4.91
CA GLN A 156 -2.68 4.70 -5.93
C GLN A 156 -3.49 3.55 -5.31
N LEU A 157 -4.75 3.45 -5.69
CA LEU A 157 -5.66 2.37 -5.33
C LEU A 157 -6.17 1.64 -6.58
N ASP A 158 -6.51 0.38 -6.40
CA ASP A 158 -7.23 -0.41 -7.40
C ASP A 158 -8.76 -0.28 -7.17
N ASP A 159 -9.57 -0.68 -8.14
CA ASP A 159 -11.03 -0.52 -8.08
C ASP A 159 -11.72 -1.38 -7.00
N ASP A 160 -11.00 -2.35 -6.42
CA ASP A 160 -11.43 -3.22 -5.32
C ASP A 160 -10.73 -2.88 -3.98
N GLU A 161 -9.97 -1.77 -3.94
CA GLU A 161 -9.29 -1.28 -2.74
C GLU A 161 -10.00 -0.04 -2.16
N SER A 162 -9.96 0.10 -0.84
CA SER A 162 -10.53 1.24 -0.11
C SER A 162 -9.68 1.62 1.11
N LEU A 163 -10.02 2.75 1.73
CA LEU A 163 -9.39 3.24 2.94
C LEU A 163 -10.44 3.55 4.00
N SER A 164 -10.12 3.24 5.25
CA SER A 164 -10.86 3.85 6.36
C SER A 164 -10.58 5.36 6.42
N ARG A 165 -11.51 6.12 7.00
CA ARG A 165 -11.33 7.57 7.22
C ARG A 165 -10.08 7.87 8.05
N GLU A 166 -9.79 7.04 9.05
CA GLU A 166 -8.61 7.14 9.90
C GLU A 166 -7.31 6.97 9.10
N THR A 167 -7.23 5.91 8.28
CA THR A 167 -6.08 5.70 7.38
C THR A 167 -5.92 6.89 6.43
N ALA A 168 -6.97 7.29 5.76
CA ALA A 168 -6.97 8.36 4.76
C ALA A 168 -6.46 9.69 5.36
N SER A 169 -6.95 10.06 6.54
CA SER A 169 -6.53 11.30 7.22
C SER A 169 -5.06 11.33 7.62
N ALA A 170 -4.42 10.17 7.78
CA ALA A 170 -3.01 10.04 8.14
C ALA A 170 -2.04 10.17 6.97
N LEU A 171 -2.49 9.92 5.74
CA LEU A 171 -1.62 9.85 4.56
C LEU A 171 -0.81 11.13 4.30
N PRO A 172 -1.38 12.35 4.40
CA PRO A 172 -0.62 13.59 4.22
C PRO A 172 0.53 13.75 5.23
N ALA A 173 0.33 13.32 6.46
CA ALA A 173 1.36 13.33 7.50
C ALA A 173 2.43 12.24 7.26
N LEU A 174 2.01 11.06 6.79
CA LEU A 174 2.93 9.99 6.39
C LEU A 174 3.85 10.44 5.26
N ALA A 175 3.31 11.06 4.21
CA ALA A 175 4.09 11.58 3.09
C ALA A 175 5.11 12.64 3.55
N HIS A 176 4.70 13.58 4.40
CA HIS A 176 5.62 14.58 4.98
C HIS A 176 6.74 13.91 5.77
N ALA A 177 6.42 12.97 6.65
CA ALA A 177 7.42 12.27 7.46
C ALA A 177 8.40 11.45 6.61
N ALA A 178 7.90 10.80 5.56
CA ALA A 178 8.74 10.05 4.62
C ALA A 178 9.66 10.97 3.82
N GLU A 179 9.16 12.09 3.35
CA GLU A 179 9.96 13.09 2.63
C GLU A 179 11.08 13.66 3.52
N ALA A 180 10.75 14.04 4.75
CA ALA A 180 11.74 14.50 5.73
C ALA A 180 12.81 13.44 6.05
N ALA A 181 12.48 12.15 5.92
CA ALA A 181 13.41 11.02 6.07
C ALA A 181 14.16 10.65 4.77
N GLY A 182 13.95 11.38 3.66
CA GLY A 182 14.55 11.11 2.36
C GLY A 182 13.98 9.86 1.66
N ALA A 183 12.84 9.34 2.10
CA ALA A 183 12.14 8.27 1.42
C ALA A 183 11.28 8.83 0.27
N VAL A 184 11.05 8.02 -0.76
CA VAL A 184 10.26 8.35 -1.94
C VAL A 184 9.11 7.36 -2.17
N SER A 185 9.03 6.32 -1.36
CA SER A 185 8.03 5.26 -1.46
C SER A 185 7.66 4.76 -0.07
N ILE A 186 6.37 4.60 0.18
CA ILE A 186 5.82 4.14 1.45
C ILE A 186 4.98 2.88 1.22
N GLY A 187 5.35 1.81 1.92
CA GLY A 187 4.55 0.60 2.01
C GLY A 187 3.47 0.75 3.09
N LEU A 188 2.25 0.44 2.72
CA LEU A 188 1.09 0.33 3.61
C LEU A 188 0.68 -1.13 3.73
N ALA A 189 0.28 -1.56 4.92
CA ALA A 189 -0.34 -2.86 5.08
C ALA A 189 -1.62 -2.94 4.24
N ARG A 190 -1.87 -4.08 3.59
CA ARG A 190 -3.13 -4.36 2.92
C ARG A 190 -3.87 -5.47 3.67
N ARG A 191 -5.14 -5.24 3.94
CA ARG A 191 -6.06 -6.19 4.56
C ARG A 191 -6.87 -6.84 3.47
N ASN A 192 -6.53 -8.07 3.12
CA ASN A 192 -7.29 -8.84 2.17
C ASN A 192 -8.53 -9.42 2.87
N LEU A 193 -9.71 -8.92 2.54
CA LEU A 193 -10.99 -9.37 3.08
C LEU A 193 -11.66 -10.26 2.04
N VAL A 194 -11.51 -11.57 2.20
CA VAL A 194 -12.14 -12.56 1.31
C VAL A 194 -13.50 -12.93 1.90
N ASP A 195 -14.56 -12.63 1.16
CA ASP A 195 -15.95 -12.80 1.62
C ASP A 195 -16.19 -12.16 3.00
N GLY A 196 -15.55 -10.99 3.24
CA GLY A 196 -15.64 -10.24 4.50
C GLY A 196 -14.72 -10.72 5.62
N VAL A 197 -13.97 -11.82 5.42
CA VAL A 197 -13.05 -12.40 6.42
C VAL A 197 -11.61 -11.98 6.10
N LEU A 198 -10.88 -11.50 7.12
CA LEU A 198 -9.46 -11.19 6.94
C LEU A 198 -8.67 -12.46 6.64
N SER A 199 -7.91 -12.46 5.54
CA SER A 199 -7.07 -13.57 5.13
C SER A 199 -5.77 -13.64 5.93
N ASP A 200 -5.14 -14.83 5.94
CA ASP A 200 -3.85 -15.05 6.61
C ASP A 200 -2.70 -14.32 5.92
N LEU A 201 -2.86 -13.96 4.64
CA LEU A 201 -1.95 -13.05 3.93
C LEU A 201 -2.06 -11.61 4.49
N PHE A 202 -1.57 -11.41 5.71
CA PHE A 202 -1.55 -10.12 6.40
C PHE A 202 -0.32 -10.00 7.32
N PRO A 203 0.41 -8.86 7.30
CA PRO A 203 0.21 -7.65 6.49
C PRO A 203 0.81 -7.79 5.08
N ASP A 204 -0.03 -7.84 4.08
CA ASP A 204 0.38 -7.82 2.67
C ASP A 204 0.80 -6.38 2.29
N THR A 205 2.09 -6.07 2.38
CA THR A 205 2.58 -4.71 2.23
C THR A 205 2.58 -4.25 0.78
N GLN A 206 1.86 -3.16 0.51
CA GLN A 206 1.72 -2.55 -0.79
C GLN A 206 2.41 -1.18 -0.84
N TYR A 207 3.32 -0.98 -1.79
CA TYR A 207 4.03 0.29 -2.01
C TYR A 207 3.23 1.18 -2.95
N ARG A 208 2.14 1.75 -2.42
CA ARG A 208 1.14 2.51 -3.18
C ARG A 208 1.23 4.02 -2.98
N LEU A 209 1.87 4.50 -1.91
CA LEU A 209 2.07 5.92 -1.66
C LEU A 209 3.49 6.30 -2.07
N ASN A 210 3.61 6.98 -3.21
CA ASN A 210 4.89 7.27 -3.84
C ASN A 210 5.01 8.73 -4.26
N ARG A 211 6.25 9.21 -4.33
CA ARG A 211 6.53 10.45 -5.06
C ARG A 211 6.24 10.28 -6.56
N ARG A 212 5.79 11.34 -7.20
CA ARG A 212 5.34 11.33 -8.60
C ARG A 212 6.39 10.81 -9.58
N GLU A 213 7.67 11.06 -9.32
CA GLU A 213 8.77 10.58 -10.17
C GLU A 213 9.06 9.08 -10.04
N VAL A 214 8.49 8.39 -9.06
CA VAL A 214 8.67 6.96 -8.88
C VAL A 214 7.95 6.20 -9.99
N ARG A 215 8.65 5.31 -10.66
CA ARG A 215 8.11 4.45 -11.71
C ARG A 215 7.90 3.03 -11.23
N TYR A 216 6.89 2.39 -11.76
CA TYR A 216 6.59 0.99 -11.51
C TYR A 216 7.18 0.11 -12.60
N ARG A 217 7.59 -1.11 -12.25
CA ARG A 217 8.06 -2.16 -13.16
C ARG A 217 7.40 -3.49 -12.84
N GLY A 218 7.31 -4.35 -13.83
CA GLY A 218 6.70 -5.68 -13.76
C GLY A 218 5.35 -5.74 -14.46
N THR A 219 5.12 -6.80 -15.25
CA THR A 219 3.85 -7.02 -15.95
C THR A 219 2.72 -7.28 -14.95
N VAL A 220 2.98 -8.15 -13.95
CA VAL A 220 2.11 -8.41 -12.82
C VAL A 220 2.91 -8.25 -11.52
N HIS A 221 2.23 -7.99 -10.40
CA HIS A 221 2.86 -7.71 -9.10
C HIS A 221 3.88 -6.56 -9.18
N GLU A 222 3.49 -5.54 -9.91
CA GLU A 222 4.32 -4.37 -10.18
C GLU A 222 4.76 -3.69 -8.88
N ARG A 223 6.03 -3.28 -8.87
CA ARG A 223 6.66 -2.60 -7.73
C ARG A 223 7.33 -1.31 -8.15
N PRO A 224 7.45 -0.35 -7.22
CA PRO A 224 8.26 0.84 -7.45
C PRO A 224 9.71 0.47 -7.77
N ASP A 225 10.22 0.98 -8.90
CA ASP A 225 11.62 0.83 -9.30
C ASP A 225 12.49 1.81 -8.52
N ARG A 226 12.76 1.47 -7.28
CA ARG A 226 13.59 2.27 -6.37
C ARG A 226 14.46 1.38 -5.50
N PRO A 227 15.65 1.85 -5.12
CA PRO A 227 16.41 1.19 -4.07
C PRO A 227 15.58 1.12 -2.79
N TRP A 228 15.59 -0.04 -2.14
CA TRP A 228 14.84 -0.24 -0.90
C TRP A 228 15.26 0.77 0.20
N GLN A 229 16.50 1.29 0.15
CA GLN A 229 17.00 2.34 1.08
C GLN A 229 16.22 3.66 0.99
N ARG A 230 15.55 3.91 -0.14
CA ARG A 230 14.69 5.08 -0.34
C ARG A 230 13.21 4.79 -0.16
N SER A 231 12.89 3.64 0.40
CA SER A 231 11.52 3.26 0.74
C SER A 231 11.37 3.13 2.26
N THR A 232 10.16 3.24 2.74
CA THR A 232 9.82 3.01 4.13
C THR A 232 8.49 2.27 4.24
N ILE A 233 8.15 1.79 5.41
CA ILE A 233 6.83 1.21 5.70
C ILE A 233 6.16 2.01 6.80
N ALA A 234 4.84 2.13 6.72
CA ALA A 234 4.02 2.72 7.77
C ALA A 234 3.37 1.60 8.59
N LEU A 235 3.47 1.71 9.91
CA LEU A 235 2.79 0.79 10.84
C LEU A 235 1.37 1.24 11.17
N HIS A 236 0.99 2.45 10.72
CA HIS A 236 -0.34 3.01 10.89
C HIS A 236 -1.15 2.89 9.60
N GLY A 237 -2.41 2.52 9.76
CA GLY A 237 -3.36 2.42 8.67
C GLY A 237 -3.18 1.14 7.82
N ALA A 238 -4.14 0.93 6.95
CA ALA A 238 -4.11 -0.16 5.99
C ALA A 238 -5.01 0.17 4.78
N ILE A 239 -4.66 -0.39 3.64
CA ILE A 239 -5.54 -0.49 2.48
C ILE A 239 -6.47 -1.68 2.72
N GLU A 240 -7.76 -1.51 2.54
CA GLU A 240 -8.74 -2.60 2.57
C GLU A 240 -8.97 -3.09 1.14
N HIS A 241 -8.79 -4.39 0.91
CA HIS A 241 -8.94 -5.03 -0.38
C HIS A 241 -10.06 -6.05 -0.28
N ILE A 242 -11.15 -5.79 -0.98
CA ILE A 242 -12.37 -6.61 -0.93
C ILE A 242 -12.31 -7.64 -2.04
N LEU A 243 -12.30 -8.90 -1.66
CA LEU A 243 -12.17 -10.04 -2.55
C LEU A 243 -13.35 -10.99 -2.40
N ASP A 244 -13.68 -11.62 -3.51
CA ASP A 244 -14.56 -12.78 -3.61
C ASP A 244 -13.68 -14.04 -3.72
N GLY A 245 -14.00 -15.07 -2.96
CA GLY A 245 -13.20 -16.29 -2.89
C GLY A 245 -13.07 -17.02 -4.22
N GLU A 246 -14.14 -17.08 -5.03
CA GLU A 246 -14.06 -17.65 -6.37
C GLU A 246 -13.14 -16.85 -7.30
N ARG A 247 -13.14 -15.52 -7.15
CA ARG A 247 -12.28 -14.63 -7.92
C ARG A 247 -10.79 -14.82 -7.58
N VAL A 248 -10.45 -15.11 -6.31
CA VAL A 248 -9.07 -15.33 -5.88
C VAL A 248 -8.41 -16.43 -6.70
N ALA A 249 -9.04 -17.60 -6.80
CA ALA A 249 -8.50 -18.73 -7.56
C ALA A 249 -8.36 -18.39 -9.07
N ARG A 250 -9.38 -17.78 -9.66
CA ARG A 250 -9.38 -17.38 -11.08
C ARG A 250 -8.30 -16.36 -11.39
N ARG A 251 -8.06 -15.39 -10.49
CA ARG A 251 -7.08 -14.32 -10.65
C ARG A 251 -5.65 -14.85 -10.65
N SER A 252 -5.31 -15.78 -9.76
CA SER A 252 -3.99 -16.39 -9.72
C SER A 252 -3.68 -17.16 -11.01
N LEU A 253 -4.63 -17.89 -11.54
CA LEU A 253 -4.52 -18.58 -12.85
C LEU A 253 -4.40 -17.58 -14.02
N HIS A 254 -5.10 -16.45 -13.95
CA HIS A 254 -4.99 -15.40 -14.97
C HIS A 254 -3.59 -14.78 -14.97
N TYR A 255 -3.03 -14.46 -13.80
CA TYR A 255 -1.67 -13.91 -13.69
C TYR A 255 -0.60 -14.90 -14.13
N GLU A 256 -0.78 -16.21 -13.87
CA GLU A 256 0.11 -17.25 -14.35
C GLU A 256 0.14 -17.32 -15.89
N ARG A 257 -1.01 -17.07 -16.55
CA ARG A 257 -1.07 -16.99 -18.03
C ARG A 257 -0.42 -15.72 -18.58
N LEU A 258 -0.58 -14.58 -17.91
CA LEU A 258 0.03 -13.31 -18.33
C LEU A 258 1.55 -13.30 -18.15
N SER A 259 2.04 -13.95 -17.11
CA SER A 259 3.47 -14.03 -16.77
C SER A 259 3.77 -15.36 -16.09
N PRO A 260 4.19 -16.40 -16.86
CA PRO A 260 4.46 -17.73 -16.31
C PRO A 260 5.47 -17.69 -15.15
N GLY A 261 5.15 -18.40 -14.06
CA GLY A 261 5.89 -18.40 -12.80
C GLY A 261 5.59 -17.22 -11.86
N MET A 262 4.71 -16.30 -12.27
CA MET A 262 4.35 -15.11 -11.47
C MET A 262 2.91 -15.15 -10.93
N GLY A 263 2.16 -16.22 -11.15
CA GLY A 263 0.77 -16.35 -10.68
C GLY A 263 0.64 -16.49 -9.16
N ARG A 264 1.75 -16.75 -8.46
CA ARG A 264 1.81 -16.89 -6.99
C ARG A 264 0.71 -17.81 -6.44
N LEU A 265 0.59 -19.00 -7.02
CA LEU A 265 -0.47 -19.96 -6.66
C LEU A 265 -0.47 -20.32 -5.16
N ALA A 266 0.70 -20.29 -4.50
CA ALA A 266 0.81 -20.51 -3.06
C ALA A 266 0.11 -19.38 -2.26
N GLU A 267 0.18 -18.12 -2.70
CA GLU A 267 -0.50 -17.00 -2.05
C GLU A 267 -2.04 -17.11 -2.15
N ALA A 268 -2.57 -17.82 -3.15
CA ALA A 268 -4.01 -18.06 -3.24
C ALA A 268 -4.52 -18.90 -2.06
N THR A 269 -3.72 -19.85 -1.57
CA THR A 269 -4.04 -20.63 -0.37
C THR A 269 -4.04 -19.76 0.88
N GLU A 270 -3.04 -18.89 1.05
CA GLU A 270 -2.98 -17.95 2.18
C GLU A 270 -4.13 -16.93 2.13
N LEU A 271 -4.51 -16.45 0.93
CA LEU A 271 -5.66 -15.58 0.75
C LEU A 271 -6.97 -16.24 1.16
N LEU A 272 -7.16 -17.52 0.87
CA LEU A 272 -8.37 -18.28 1.23
C LEU A 272 -8.36 -18.79 2.67
N THR A 273 -7.25 -18.70 3.38
CA THR A 273 -7.13 -19.13 4.78
C THR A 273 -7.49 -17.93 5.68
N PRO A 274 -8.42 -18.08 6.64
CA PRO A 274 -8.73 -17.05 7.62
C PRO A 274 -7.50 -16.70 8.48
N TYR A 275 -7.30 -15.41 8.72
CA TYR A 275 -6.22 -14.90 9.57
C TYR A 275 -6.32 -15.47 10.99
N ARG A 276 -5.24 -16.11 11.42
CA ARG A 276 -5.05 -16.56 12.79
C ARG A 276 -4.07 -15.64 13.51
N PRO A 277 -4.52 -14.94 14.55
CA PRO A 277 -3.71 -13.96 15.27
C PRO A 277 -2.60 -14.60 16.10
#